data_b921d25330c2564e9d569b56ea22a235
#
_entry.id   b921d25330c2564e9d569b56ea22a235
#
_cell.length_a   1.000
_cell.length_b   1.000
_cell.length_c   1.000
_cell.angle_alpha   90.00
_cell.angle_beta   90.00
_cell.angle_gamma   90.00
#
_symmetry.space_group_name_H-M   'P 1'
#
loop_
_entity.id
_entity.type
_entity.pdbx_description
1 polymer ?
#
loop_
_entity_poly.entity_id
_entity_poly.type
_entity_poly.pdbx_seq_one_letter_code
_entity_poly.pdbx_strand_id
1 'polypeptide(L)'
;MPLTDPNRLFPVDKRQRDLARALYDSVAELPIISPHGHCDPVWFAQNERFPNPAELFVVPDHYVFRMLVSQGVPMADLGVCRENGETGEADPRKIWHHFAKAYPFFRGTPSGMWLDHSLEHVFGIDEVLSAANAWELYDQIEGQLATAAFRPRALFESFNIEVLATTECALDDLRWHQKIKASGWEGKVITTYRPDAVVDPDFEGFIENIRAFGTITGQNVETWDGYLAAHRSRREFFKFHGATASDHGHPSAATSNLTRSEAEVLYTRILSGEHTARDAETFRGQMLTEMAKMSLEDGLIMQIHAGSRRNHSVQIFTQFGRDKGFDIPGSTDYVTALKPLLDVVGMEPNLTIILFTLDETVYAREIAPLAGAYPALKLGPPWWFHDSYEGIKRFREMTTETAGFYNTVGFNDDTRAFCSIPARHDVSRRSDSAYLSTLVTTGRMRETDAFEVAQDL
;
A
#
# COMPACT_ATOMS: atom_id res chain seq x y z
N MET A 1 -26.10 13.77 15.04
CA MET A 1 -24.72 13.91 15.64
C MET A 1 -23.76 13.62 14.49
N PRO A 2 -22.64 14.30 14.37
CA PRO A 2 -21.68 14.01 13.31
C PRO A 2 -21.28 12.53 13.36
N LEU A 3 -20.95 11.94 12.23
CA LEU A 3 -20.48 10.54 12.14
C LEU A 3 -19.12 10.39 12.85
N THR A 4 -18.30 11.44 12.85
CA THR A 4 -16.98 11.43 13.45
C THR A 4 -16.89 12.40 14.64
N ASP A 5 -16.45 11.89 15.80
CA ASP A 5 -16.14 12.75 16.95
C ASP A 5 -14.84 13.53 16.72
N PRO A 6 -14.80 14.86 16.86
CA PRO A 6 -13.58 15.66 16.69
C PRO A 6 -12.47 15.28 17.69
N ASN A 7 -12.82 14.67 18.84
CA ASN A 7 -11.86 14.16 19.80
C ASN A 7 -11.51 12.67 19.62
N ARG A 8 -12.05 12.03 18.57
CA ARG A 8 -11.77 10.61 18.35
C ARG A 8 -10.28 10.32 18.38
N LEU A 9 -9.91 9.16 18.90
CA LEU A 9 -8.55 8.62 18.96
C LEU A 9 -7.59 9.36 19.90
N PHE A 10 -8.01 10.46 20.52
CA PHE A 10 -7.20 11.15 21.51
C PHE A 10 -7.37 10.55 22.92
N PRO A 11 -6.34 10.67 23.78
CA PRO A 11 -6.39 10.17 25.15
C PRO A 11 -7.54 10.72 25.97
N VAL A 12 -8.02 9.94 26.96
CA VAL A 12 -9.12 10.34 27.87
C VAL A 12 -8.65 11.38 28.87
N ASP A 13 -7.39 11.32 29.34
CA ASP A 13 -6.83 12.32 30.26
C ASP A 13 -6.83 13.70 29.60
N LYS A 14 -7.34 14.71 30.31
CA LYS A 14 -7.55 16.05 29.76
C LYS A 14 -6.23 16.71 29.32
N ARG A 15 -5.18 16.65 30.15
CA ARG A 15 -3.89 17.28 29.83
C ARG A 15 -3.25 16.64 28.62
N GLN A 16 -3.28 15.32 28.57
CA GLN A 16 -2.73 14.56 27.46
C GLN A 16 -3.53 14.78 26.18
N ARG A 17 -4.87 14.83 26.27
CA ARG A 17 -5.75 15.12 25.13
C ARG A 17 -5.56 16.52 24.58
N ASP A 18 -5.44 17.53 25.46
CA ASP A 18 -5.23 18.91 25.03
C ASP A 18 -3.89 19.04 24.26
N LEU A 19 -2.83 18.35 24.73
CA LEU A 19 -1.54 18.32 24.02
C LEU A 19 -1.63 17.53 22.72
N ALA A 20 -2.28 16.36 22.71
CA ALA A 20 -2.48 15.57 21.50
C ALA A 20 -3.23 16.35 20.42
N ARG A 21 -4.24 17.15 20.85
CA ARG A 21 -4.95 18.04 19.93
C ARG A 21 -4.06 19.15 19.39
N ALA A 22 -3.27 19.80 20.23
CA ALA A 22 -2.36 20.86 19.79
C ALA A 22 -1.31 20.33 18.78
N LEU A 23 -0.76 19.13 19.03
CA LEU A 23 0.13 18.44 18.09
C LEU A 23 -0.59 18.13 16.78
N TYR A 24 -1.80 17.56 16.83
CA TYR A 24 -2.59 17.27 15.65
C TYR A 24 -2.93 18.54 14.85
N ASP A 25 -3.37 19.61 15.52
CA ASP A 25 -3.74 20.88 14.87
C ASP A 25 -2.53 21.50 14.13
N SER A 26 -1.30 21.22 14.57
CA SER A 26 -0.08 21.69 13.89
C SER A 26 0.24 20.95 12.59
N VAL A 27 -0.37 19.78 12.35
CA VAL A 27 -0.10 18.94 11.18
C VAL A 27 -1.35 18.59 10.36
N ALA A 28 -2.54 18.93 10.86
CA ALA A 28 -3.82 18.53 10.24
C ALA A 28 -3.95 19.00 8.79
N GLU A 29 -3.48 20.23 8.50
CA GLU A 29 -3.60 20.86 7.20
C GLU A 29 -2.35 20.69 6.29
N LEU A 30 -1.36 19.90 6.75
CA LEU A 30 -0.20 19.59 5.90
C LEU A 30 -0.65 18.82 4.65
N PRO A 31 -0.01 19.04 3.50
CA PRO A 31 -0.30 18.27 2.30
C PRO A 31 -0.18 16.75 2.53
N ILE A 32 -0.96 15.99 1.79
CA ILE A 32 -0.88 14.53 1.80
C ILE A 32 0.20 14.10 0.81
N ILE A 33 1.20 13.38 1.32
CA ILE A 33 2.14 12.61 0.51
C ILE A 33 1.73 11.15 0.62
N SER A 34 1.22 10.57 -0.49
CA SER A 34 0.87 9.16 -0.61
C SER A 34 1.99 8.46 -1.39
N PRO A 35 3.05 7.98 -0.70
CA PRO A 35 4.27 7.52 -1.36
C PRO A 35 4.18 6.10 -1.90
N HIS A 36 3.12 5.39 -1.57
CA HIS A 36 2.79 4.04 -2.04
C HIS A 36 1.28 3.83 -2.00
N GLY A 37 0.70 3.34 -3.08
CA GLY A 37 -0.72 3.07 -3.18
C GLY A 37 -1.12 2.40 -4.48
N HIS A 38 -2.41 2.11 -4.63
CA HIS A 38 -2.96 1.32 -5.73
C HIS A 38 -4.18 2.00 -6.38
N CYS A 39 -4.32 3.32 -6.26
CA CYS A 39 -5.31 4.07 -7.02
C CYS A 39 -5.06 3.92 -8.52
N ASP A 40 -6.11 3.72 -9.31
CA ASP A 40 -5.96 3.52 -10.75
C ASP A 40 -5.57 4.84 -11.45
N PRO A 41 -4.40 4.93 -12.10
CA PRO A 41 -3.97 6.15 -12.79
C PRO A 41 -4.90 6.56 -13.95
N VAL A 42 -5.74 5.65 -14.44
CA VAL A 42 -6.74 5.95 -15.47
C VAL A 42 -7.70 7.04 -15.02
N TRP A 43 -8.06 7.08 -13.75
CA TRP A 43 -8.96 8.10 -13.22
C TRP A 43 -8.42 9.51 -13.44
N PHE A 44 -7.14 9.71 -13.12
CA PHE A 44 -6.48 11.01 -13.31
C PHE A 44 -6.15 11.31 -14.76
N ALA A 45 -5.84 10.27 -15.56
CA ALA A 45 -5.55 10.43 -16.98
C ALA A 45 -6.76 10.85 -17.81
N GLN A 46 -7.93 10.29 -17.51
CA GLN A 46 -9.17 10.57 -18.21
C GLN A 46 -9.95 11.73 -17.58
N ASN A 47 -9.87 11.84 -16.25
CA ASN A 47 -10.61 12.81 -15.44
C ASN A 47 -12.14 12.76 -15.69
N GLU A 48 -12.63 11.57 -15.95
CA GLU A 48 -14.07 11.32 -16.08
C GLU A 48 -14.70 11.17 -14.69
N ARG A 49 -16.03 11.32 -14.62
CA ARG A 49 -16.74 11.10 -13.37
C ARG A 49 -16.65 9.64 -12.93
N PHE A 50 -16.63 9.40 -11.64
CA PHE A 50 -16.84 8.04 -11.12
C PHE A 50 -18.23 7.54 -11.52
N PRO A 51 -18.36 6.27 -11.92
CA PRO A 51 -19.60 5.77 -12.50
C PRO A 51 -20.81 5.88 -11.56
N ASN A 52 -20.64 5.44 -10.32
CA ASN A 52 -21.70 5.41 -9.31
C ASN A 52 -21.12 5.09 -7.91
N PRO A 53 -21.90 5.20 -6.82
CA PRO A 53 -21.44 4.92 -5.46
C PRO A 53 -20.93 3.49 -5.25
N ALA A 54 -21.50 2.48 -5.87
CA ALA A 54 -21.04 1.09 -5.71
C ALA A 54 -19.67 0.86 -6.32
N GLU A 55 -19.42 1.42 -7.50
CA GLU A 55 -18.11 1.38 -8.16
C GLU A 55 -17.03 2.24 -7.46
N LEU A 56 -17.45 3.18 -6.63
CA LEU A 56 -16.51 3.99 -5.86
C LEU A 56 -16.14 3.33 -4.52
N PHE A 57 -17.11 2.75 -3.80
CA PHE A 57 -16.94 2.32 -2.41
C PHE A 57 -16.86 0.81 -2.22
N VAL A 58 -17.42 0.01 -3.13
CA VAL A 58 -17.60 -1.43 -2.89
C VAL A 58 -16.76 -2.28 -3.85
N VAL A 59 -16.95 -2.11 -5.15
CA VAL A 59 -16.38 -3.01 -6.17
C VAL A 59 -14.85 -3.02 -6.18
N PRO A 60 -14.14 -1.88 -6.06
CA PRO A 60 -12.69 -1.86 -6.07
C PRO A 60 -12.07 -2.14 -4.71
N ASP A 61 -12.83 -2.01 -3.63
CA ASP A 61 -12.27 -2.04 -2.27
C ASP A 61 -12.37 -3.43 -1.63
N HIS A 62 -11.24 -4.15 -1.63
CA HIS A 62 -11.17 -5.46 -1.03
C HIS A 62 -11.29 -5.47 0.52
N TYR A 63 -11.12 -4.36 1.21
CA TYR A 63 -11.46 -4.24 2.63
C TYR A 63 -12.98 -4.31 2.83
N VAL A 64 -13.73 -3.72 1.91
CA VAL A 64 -15.20 -3.71 1.97
C VAL A 64 -15.75 -5.08 1.56
N PHE A 65 -15.51 -5.53 0.34
CA PHE A 65 -16.15 -6.76 -0.14
C PHE A 65 -15.68 -8.01 0.63
N ARG A 66 -14.41 -8.07 1.10
CA ARG A 66 -13.94 -9.16 1.98
C ARG A 66 -14.79 -9.28 3.24
N MET A 67 -15.11 -8.16 3.88
CA MET A 67 -15.93 -8.15 5.09
C MET A 67 -17.35 -8.66 4.80
N LEU A 68 -17.94 -8.25 3.69
CA LEU A 68 -19.28 -8.72 3.29
C LEU A 68 -19.27 -10.22 2.99
N VAL A 69 -18.25 -10.69 2.28
CA VAL A 69 -18.07 -12.14 2.01
C VAL A 69 -17.92 -12.94 3.29
N SER A 70 -17.22 -12.41 4.30
CA SER A 70 -17.10 -13.07 5.62
C SER A 70 -18.44 -13.23 6.35
N GLN A 71 -19.44 -12.45 5.97
CA GLN A 71 -20.83 -12.54 6.48
C GLN A 71 -21.76 -13.32 5.57
N GLY A 72 -21.21 -14.00 4.55
CA GLY A 72 -21.96 -14.89 3.66
C GLY A 72 -22.58 -14.21 2.44
N VAL A 73 -22.24 -12.95 2.15
CA VAL A 73 -22.65 -12.31 0.88
C VAL A 73 -21.78 -12.87 -0.24
N PRO A 74 -22.38 -13.44 -1.31
CA PRO A 74 -21.61 -13.94 -2.43
C PRO A 74 -20.83 -12.82 -3.12
N MET A 75 -19.56 -13.07 -3.46
CA MET A 75 -18.71 -12.04 -4.10
C MET A 75 -19.27 -11.58 -5.44
N ALA A 76 -19.94 -12.46 -6.18
CA ALA A 76 -20.62 -12.09 -7.43
C ALA A 76 -21.75 -11.06 -7.23
N ASP A 77 -22.42 -11.08 -6.07
CA ASP A 77 -23.52 -10.12 -5.75
C ASP A 77 -22.96 -8.73 -5.41
N LEU A 78 -21.63 -8.61 -5.27
CA LEU A 78 -20.91 -7.37 -5.01
C LEU A 78 -20.29 -6.75 -6.28
N GLY A 79 -20.70 -7.21 -7.46
CA GLY A 79 -20.23 -6.68 -8.74
C GLY A 79 -18.85 -7.20 -9.17
N VAL A 80 -18.22 -8.10 -8.40
CA VAL A 80 -16.89 -8.64 -8.73
C VAL A 80 -17.02 -9.65 -9.87
N CYS A 81 -16.33 -9.38 -10.98
CA CYS A 81 -16.32 -10.26 -12.15
C CYS A 81 -15.53 -11.55 -11.86
N ARG A 82 -15.95 -12.65 -12.48
CA ARG A 82 -15.26 -13.93 -12.43
C ARG A 82 -14.15 -14.00 -13.48
N GLU A 83 -13.15 -14.83 -13.24
CA GLU A 83 -12.04 -15.10 -14.17
C GLU A 83 -12.50 -15.66 -15.53
N ASN A 84 -13.60 -16.40 -15.58
CA ASN A 84 -14.17 -16.90 -16.84
C ASN A 84 -14.92 -15.83 -17.66
N GLY A 85 -14.92 -14.58 -17.21
CA GLY A 85 -15.58 -13.46 -17.87
C GLY A 85 -17.08 -13.31 -17.53
N GLU A 86 -17.65 -14.17 -16.70
CA GLU A 86 -19.00 -13.95 -16.17
C GLU A 86 -19.01 -12.72 -15.27
N THR A 87 -19.87 -11.77 -15.60
CA THR A 87 -20.11 -10.57 -14.79
C THR A 87 -20.86 -10.94 -13.51
N GLY A 88 -20.49 -10.30 -12.39
CA GLY A 88 -21.30 -10.33 -11.18
C GLY A 88 -22.61 -9.54 -11.32
N GLU A 89 -23.23 -9.19 -10.20
CA GLU A 89 -24.39 -8.29 -10.20
C GLU A 89 -24.04 -6.98 -10.92
N ALA A 90 -24.80 -6.65 -11.94
CA ALA A 90 -24.56 -5.48 -12.77
C ALA A 90 -25.35 -4.23 -12.33
N ASP A 91 -26.36 -4.42 -11.44
CA ASP A 91 -27.14 -3.30 -10.90
C ASP A 91 -26.40 -2.67 -9.70
N PRO A 92 -25.81 -1.47 -9.86
CA PRO A 92 -25.03 -0.84 -8.81
C PRO A 92 -25.89 -0.50 -7.57
N ARG A 93 -27.20 -0.32 -7.73
CA ARG A 93 -28.09 -0.10 -6.60
C ARG A 93 -28.25 -1.34 -5.73
N LYS A 94 -28.30 -2.52 -6.33
CA LYS A 94 -28.34 -3.78 -5.56
C LYS A 94 -27.03 -4.01 -4.82
N ILE A 95 -25.87 -3.79 -5.48
CA ILE A 95 -24.55 -3.87 -4.84
C ILE A 95 -24.50 -2.93 -3.64
N TRP A 96 -24.89 -1.67 -3.82
CA TRP A 96 -24.96 -0.68 -2.74
C TRP A 96 -25.91 -1.09 -1.61
N HIS A 97 -27.05 -1.68 -1.94
CA HIS A 97 -28.00 -2.14 -0.93
C HIS A 97 -27.46 -3.29 -0.08
N HIS A 98 -26.72 -4.23 -0.69
CA HIS A 98 -25.99 -5.28 0.05
C HIS A 98 -24.98 -4.64 1.02
N PHE A 99 -24.23 -3.66 0.56
CA PHE A 99 -23.28 -2.92 1.39
C PHE A 99 -23.98 -2.17 2.54
N ALA A 100 -25.01 -1.40 2.25
CA ALA A 100 -25.77 -0.65 3.26
C ALA A 100 -26.39 -1.55 4.32
N LYS A 101 -26.95 -2.70 3.92
CA LYS A 101 -27.47 -3.71 4.84
C LYS A 101 -26.36 -4.30 5.73
N ALA A 102 -25.17 -4.46 5.20
CA ALA A 102 -24.02 -5.03 5.89
C ALA A 102 -23.19 -3.96 6.65
N TYR A 103 -23.50 -2.67 6.53
CA TYR A 103 -22.74 -1.59 7.14
C TYR A 103 -22.53 -1.76 8.66
N PRO A 104 -23.47 -2.29 9.44
CA PRO A 104 -23.24 -2.56 10.86
C PRO A 104 -22.07 -3.49 11.19
N PHE A 105 -21.62 -4.31 10.24
CA PHE A 105 -20.48 -5.21 10.44
C PHE A 105 -19.14 -4.47 10.47
N PHE A 106 -19.09 -3.23 9.99
CA PHE A 106 -17.90 -2.39 10.04
C PHE A 106 -17.72 -1.64 11.37
N ARG A 107 -18.68 -1.72 12.30
CA ARG A 107 -18.60 -1.03 13.60
C ARG A 107 -17.35 -1.42 14.38
N GLY A 108 -16.57 -0.41 14.79
CA GLY A 108 -15.32 -0.60 15.53
C GLY A 108 -14.15 -1.09 14.68
N THR A 109 -14.33 -1.22 13.36
CA THR A 109 -13.23 -1.54 12.44
C THR A 109 -12.61 -0.27 11.86
N PRO A 110 -11.34 -0.33 11.40
CA PRO A 110 -10.73 0.78 10.65
C PRO A 110 -11.55 1.18 9.42
N SER A 111 -12.03 0.19 8.66
CA SER A 111 -12.86 0.45 7.46
C SER A 111 -14.13 1.23 7.79
N GLY A 112 -14.80 0.91 8.91
CA GLY A 112 -15.96 1.68 9.36
C GLY A 112 -15.62 3.15 9.64
N MET A 113 -14.48 3.39 10.28
CA MET A 113 -14.01 4.75 10.57
C MET A 113 -13.67 5.54 9.30
N TRP A 114 -13.02 4.89 8.31
CA TRP A 114 -12.72 5.53 7.02
C TRP A 114 -13.97 5.80 6.19
N LEU A 115 -14.93 4.89 6.21
CA LEU A 115 -16.21 5.03 5.53
C LEU A 115 -17.03 6.19 6.15
N ASP A 116 -17.18 6.23 7.48
CA ASP A 116 -17.87 7.32 8.17
C ASP A 116 -17.22 8.68 7.89
N HIS A 117 -15.87 8.74 7.91
CA HIS A 117 -15.15 9.96 7.55
C HIS A 117 -15.39 10.36 6.09
N SER A 118 -15.35 9.41 5.16
CA SER A 118 -15.59 9.69 3.74
C SER A 118 -17.02 10.19 3.51
N LEU A 119 -18.02 9.57 4.14
CA LEU A 119 -19.41 10.00 4.05
C LEU A 119 -19.57 11.43 4.60
N GLU A 120 -19.02 11.73 5.78
CA GLU A 120 -19.17 13.04 6.43
C GLU A 120 -18.34 14.12 5.75
N HIS A 121 -17.03 13.91 5.59
CA HIS A 121 -16.12 14.98 5.16
C HIS A 121 -15.97 15.13 3.65
N VAL A 122 -16.22 14.07 2.88
CA VAL A 122 -16.16 14.14 1.41
C VAL A 122 -17.56 14.42 0.81
N PHE A 123 -18.59 13.73 1.31
CA PHE A 123 -19.95 13.79 0.75
C PHE A 123 -20.93 14.62 1.59
N GLY A 124 -20.52 15.15 2.75
CA GLY A 124 -21.39 15.98 3.61
C GLY A 124 -22.60 15.21 4.16
N ILE A 125 -22.48 13.89 4.35
CA ILE A 125 -23.52 13.01 4.88
C ILE A 125 -23.27 12.81 6.37
N ASP A 126 -24.20 13.21 7.21
CA ASP A 126 -24.13 13.11 8.67
C ASP A 126 -25.02 11.98 9.26
N GLU A 127 -25.56 11.13 8.37
CA GLU A 127 -26.36 9.97 8.73
C GLU A 127 -25.59 8.66 8.54
N VAL A 128 -25.73 7.74 9.53
CA VAL A 128 -25.16 6.40 9.42
C VAL A 128 -25.86 5.61 8.30
N LEU A 129 -25.08 5.08 7.37
CA LEU A 129 -25.60 4.26 6.29
C LEU A 129 -26.29 3.00 6.85
N SER A 130 -27.46 2.70 6.30
CA SER A 130 -28.28 1.56 6.67
C SER A 130 -29.17 1.10 5.51
N ALA A 131 -29.78 -0.06 5.62
CA ALA A 131 -30.76 -0.51 4.63
C ALA A 131 -31.96 0.44 4.46
N ALA A 132 -32.29 1.23 5.49
CA ALA A 132 -33.46 2.13 5.50
C ALA A 132 -33.22 3.38 4.64
N ASN A 133 -32.00 3.96 4.69
CA ASN A 133 -31.62 5.17 3.95
C ASN A 133 -30.73 4.89 2.73
N ALA A 134 -30.53 3.63 2.37
CA ALA A 134 -29.62 3.21 1.32
C ALA A 134 -29.88 3.92 -0.03
N TRP A 135 -31.14 4.04 -0.44
CA TRP A 135 -31.50 4.63 -1.72
C TRP A 135 -31.34 6.14 -1.73
N GLU A 136 -31.70 6.79 -0.64
CA GLU A 136 -31.57 8.24 -0.47
C GLU A 136 -30.08 8.65 -0.52
N LEU A 137 -29.23 7.96 0.25
CA LEU A 137 -27.80 8.24 0.26
C LEU A 137 -27.12 7.86 -1.07
N TYR A 138 -27.59 6.80 -1.74
CA TYR A 138 -27.13 6.49 -3.10
C TYR A 138 -27.38 7.66 -4.05
N ASP A 139 -28.62 8.16 -4.10
CA ASP A 139 -29.02 9.25 -5.00
C ASP A 139 -28.28 10.55 -4.67
N GLN A 140 -28.05 10.85 -3.39
CA GLN A 140 -27.28 12.00 -2.96
C GLN A 140 -25.83 11.91 -3.45
N ILE A 141 -25.14 10.78 -3.24
CA ILE A 141 -23.75 10.57 -3.67
C ILE A 141 -23.67 10.60 -5.20
N GLU A 142 -24.57 9.89 -5.90
CA GLU A 142 -24.61 9.86 -7.36
C GLU A 142 -24.80 11.27 -7.96
N GLY A 143 -25.68 12.09 -7.35
CA GLY A 143 -25.87 13.48 -7.73
C GLY A 143 -24.61 14.32 -7.58
N GLN A 144 -23.84 14.12 -6.51
CA GLN A 144 -22.55 14.79 -6.29
C GLN A 144 -21.48 14.32 -7.29
N LEU A 145 -21.38 13.01 -7.54
CA LEU A 145 -20.45 12.43 -8.53
C LEU A 145 -20.70 12.95 -9.95
N ALA A 146 -21.93 13.39 -10.26
CA ALA A 146 -22.25 14.01 -11.55
C ALA A 146 -21.65 15.40 -11.73
N THR A 147 -21.17 16.05 -10.66
CA THR A 147 -20.62 17.42 -10.69
C THR A 147 -19.14 17.45 -11.03
N ALA A 148 -18.65 18.59 -11.49
CA ALA A 148 -17.24 18.78 -11.78
C ALA A 148 -16.34 18.71 -10.52
N ALA A 149 -16.87 19.10 -9.36
CA ALA A 149 -16.15 19.09 -8.08
C ALA A 149 -15.77 17.67 -7.59
N PHE A 150 -16.49 16.64 -8.06
CA PHE A 150 -16.24 15.23 -7.70
C PHE A 150 -15.50 14.44 -8.81
N ARG A 151 -14.91 15.13 -9.80
CA ARG A 151 -14.00 14.47 -10.72
C ARG A 151 -12.68 14.14 -10.02
N PRO A 152 -11.95 13.08 -10.46
CA PRO A 152 -10.73 12.62 -9.78
C PRO A 152 -9.70 13.72 -9.52
N ARG A 153 -9.43 14.60 -10.49
CA ARG A 153 -8.47 15.71 -10.31
C ARG A 153 -8.95 16.76 -9.32
N ALA A 154 -10.24 17.09 -9.34
CA ALA A 154 -10.81 18.04 -8.39
C ALA A 154 -10.80 17.51 -6.96
N LEU A 155 -11.08 16.19 -6.78
CA LEU A 155 -10.96 15.53 -5.49
C LEU A 155 -9.50 15.45 -5.02
N PHE A 156 -8.54 15.17 -5.92
CA PHE A 156 -7.11 15.19 -5.60
C PHE A 156 -6.69 16.54 -5.00
N GLU A 157 -7.12 17.63 -5.64
CA GLU A 157 -6.85 18.99 -5.17
C GLU A 157 -7.57 19.30 -3.85
N SER A 158 -8.85 18.91 -3.72
CA SER A 158 -9.65 19.14 -2.50
C SER A 158 -9.14 18.36 -1.30
N PHE A 159 -8.53 17.19 -1.53
CA PHE A 159 -7.88 16.39 -0.48
C PHE A 159 -6.50 16.91 -0.08
N ASN A 160 -6.05 17.99 -0.70
CA ASN A 160 -4.71 18.57 -0.47
C ASN A 160 -3.59 17.53 -0.69
N ILE A 161 -3.71 16.70 -1.75
CA ILE A 161 -2.68 15.73 -2.09
C ILE A 161 -1.56 16.44 -2.85
N GLU A 162 -0.33 16.37 -2.34
CA GLU A 162 0.85 16.88 -3.02
C GLU A 162 1.39 15.85 -4.03
N VAL A 163 1.50 14.59 -3.60
CA VAL A 163 2.00 13.48 -4.43
C VAL A 163 1.17 12.22 -4.15
N LEU A 164 0.77 11.53 -5.20
CA LEU A 164 0.15 10.22 -5.13
C LEU A 164 0.96 9.25 -5.98
N ALA A 165 1.54 8.22 -5.36
CA ALA A 165 2.21 7.13 -6.04
C ALA A 165 1.21 6.00 -6.32
N THR A 166 1.30 5.47 -7.54
CA THR A 166 0.63 4.23 -7.93
C THR A 166 1.67 3.12 -8.08
N THR A 167 1.25 1.87 -8.27
CA THR A 167 2.18 0.74 -8.33
C THR A 167 1.92 -0.06 -9.60
N GLU A 168 2.87 -0.04 -10.54
CA GLU A 168 2.73 -0.67 -11.84
C GLU A 168 3.70 -1.82 -12.04
N CYS A 169 3.22 -2.85 -12.76
CA CYS A 169 4.01 -3.99 -13.19
C CYS A 169 5.20 -3.55 -14.04
N ALA A 170 6.33 -4.24 -13.93
CA ALA A 170 7.52 -3.99 -14.76
C ALA A 170 7.24 -4.03 -16.28
N LEU A 171 6.17 -4.69 -16.71
CA LEU A 171 5.76 -4.79 -18.11
C LEU A 171 4.84 -3.64 -18.57
N ASP A 172 4.36 -2.79 -17.65
CA ASP A 172 3.42 -1.71 -17.97
C ASP A 172 4.06 -0.63 -18.86
N ASP A 173 3.34 -0.17 -19.87
CA ASP A 173 3.81 0.88 -20.77
C ASP A 173 3.69 2.30 -20.21
N LEU A 174 3.13 2.45 -19.02
CA LEU A 174 2.88 3.71 -18.31
C LEU A 174 2.10 4.75 -19.12
N ARG A 175 1.27 4.29 -20.07
CA ARG A 175 0.49 5.17 -20.97
C ARG A 175 -0.38 6.17 -20.21
N TRP A 176 -0.88 5.78 -19.04
CA TRP A 176 -1.74 6.66 -18.24
C TRP A 176 -0.94 7.76 -17.57
N HIS A 177 0.25 7.46 -17.03
CA HIS A 177 1.18 8.46 -16.50
C HIS A 177 1.67 9.40 -17.59
N GLN A 178 1.96 8.87 -18.78
CA GLN A 178 2.30 9.68 -19.96
C GLN A 178 1.16 10.64 -20.32
N LYS A 179 -0.10 10.15 -20.31
CA LYS A 179 -1.28 10.95 -20.59
C LYS A 179 -1.52 12.02 -19.52
N ILE A 180 -1.33 11.71 -18.25
CA ILE A 180 -1.40 12.68 -17.14
C ILE A 180 -0.39 13.79 -17.38
N LYS A 181 0.87 13.45 -17.59
CA LYS A 181 1.97 14.40 -17.85
C LYS A 181 1.69 15.28 -19.07
N ALA A 182 1.19 14.70 -20.16
CA ALA A 182 0.86 15.42 -21.39
C ALA A 182 -0.37 16.33 -21.27
N SER A 183 -1.22 16.14 -20.27
CA SER A 183 -2.46 16.91 -20.08
C SER A 183 -2.23 18.34 -19.58
N GLY A 184 -1.02 18.66 -19.08
CA GLY A 184 -0.72 19.95 -18.47
C GLY A 184 -1.36 20.17 -17.09
N TRP A 185 -2.00 19.13 -16.49
CA TRP A 185 -2.46 19.20 -15.11
C TRP A 185 -1.26 19.08 -14.15
N GLU A 186 -1.23 19.92 -13.12
CA GLU A 186 -0.09 20.05 -12.21
C GLU A 186 -0.05 19.01 -11.09
N GLY A 187 -1.12 18.23 -10.89
CA GLY A 187 -1.18 17.17 -9.87
C GLY A 187 -0.13 16.10 -10.14
N LYS A 188 0.61 15.74 -9.09
CA LYS A 188 1.73 14.79 -9.17
C LYS A 188 1.23 13.36 -8.90
N VAL A 189 0.83 12.65 -9.95
CA VAL A 189 0.60 11.19 -9.90
C VAL A 189 1.83 10.52 -10.50
N ILE A 190 2.58 9.80 -9.65
CA ILE A 190 3.83 9.10 -10.01
C ILE A 190 3.65 7.60 -9.94
N THR A 191 4.61 6.86 -10.50
CA THR A 191 4.58 5.39 -10.52
C THR A 191 5.61 4.79 -9.57
N THR A 192 5.43 3.52 -9.20
CA THR A 192 6.40 2.69 -8.48
C THR A 192 6.70 1.44 -9.31
N TYR A 193 7.97 1.08 -9.43
CA TYR A 193 8.43 -0.08 -10.21
C TYR A 193 8.18 -1.38 -9.44
N ARG A 194 7.24 -2.22 -9.88
CA ARG A 194 6.95 -3.52 -9.27
C ARG A 194 7.31 -4.69 -10.19
N PRO A 195 8.43 -5.37 -9.93
CA PRO A 195 8.93 -6.42 -10.82
C PRO A 195 8.37 -7.83 -10.53
N ASP A 196 7.45 -8.02 -9.59
CA ASP A 196 7.00 -9.36 -9.13
C ASP A 196 6.69 -10.33 -10.28
N ALA A 197 6.03 -9.87 -11.35
CA ALA A 197 5.67 -10.68 -12.50
C ALA A 197 6.86 -11.26 -13.29
N VAL A 198 8.05 -10.69 -13.10
CA VAL A 198 9.29 -11.09 -13.79
C VAL A 198 10.41 -11.51 -12.83
N VAL A 199 10.16 -11.53 -11.51
CA VAL A 199 11.12 -12.00 -10.49
C VAL A 199 10.59 -13.14 -9.64
N ASP A 200 9.30 -13.44 -9.69
CA ASP A 200 8.70 -14.54 -8.94
C ASP A 200 8.40 -15.73 -9.86
N PRO A 201 9.16 -16.85 -9.78
CA PRO A 201 8.93 -18.02 -10.63
C PRO A 201 7.55 -18.68 -10.44
N ASP A 202 6.90 -18.45 -9.28
CA ASP A 202 5.55 -18.93 -8.99
C ASP A 202 4.45 -17.98 -9.50
N PHE A 203 4.83 -16.86 -10.12
CA PHE A 203 3.87 -15.94 -10.73
C PHE A 203 3.28 -16.57 -12.00
N GLU A 204 1.96 -16.47 -12.15
CA GLU A 204 1.27 -16.98 -13.34
C GLU A 204 1.83 -16.36 -14.63
N GLY A 205 2.18 -17.21 -15.62
CA GLY A 205 2.77 -16.74 -16.88
C GLY A 205 4.20 -16.22 -16.76
N PHE A 206 4.95 -16.58 -15.71
CA PHE A 206 6.31 -16.07 -15.47
C PHE A 206 7.22 -16.15 -16.69
N ILE A 207 7.29 -17.29 -17.39
CA ILE A 207 8.16 -17.47 -18.55
C ILE A 207 7.75 -16.58 -19.73
N GLU A 208 6.45 -16.44 -19.96
CA GLU A 208 5.89 -15.53 -20.95
C GLU A 208 6.20 -14.08 -20.60
N ASN A 209 6.11 -13.73 -19.32
CA ASN A 209 6.46 -12.40 -18.81
C ASN A 209 7.95 -12.09 -19.02
N ILE A 210 8.85 -13.06 -18.78
CA ILE A 210 10.30 -12.90 -19.06
C ILE A 210 10.54 -12.64 -20.56
N ARG A 211 9.87 -13.38 -21.45
CA ARG A 211 9.98 -13.16 -22.90
C ARG A 211 9.47 -11.78 -23.32
N ALA A 212 8.32 -11.37 -22.77
CA ALA A 212 7.79 -10.03 -23.00
C ALA A 212 8.76 -8.94 -22.48
N PHE A 213 9.36 -9.18 -21.30
CA PHE A 213 10.36 -8.30 -20.70
C PHE A 213 11.58 -8.11 -21.60
N GLY A 214 12.09 -9.19 -22.19
CA GLY A 214 13.15 -9.11 -23.20
C GLY A 214 12.74 -8.31 -24.43
N THR A 215 11.52 -8.53 -24.91
CA THR A 215 10.99 -7.83 -26.09
C THR A 215 10.89 -6.32 -25.87
N ILE A 216 10.30 -5.88 -24.74
CA ILE A 216 10.11 -4.44 -24.48
C ILE A 216 11.41 -3.71 -24.16
N THR A 217 12.43 -4.43 -23.68
CA THR A 217 13.73 -3.83 -23.31
C THR A 217 14.79 -3.99 -24.40
N GLY A 218 14.57 -4.88 -25.39
CA GLY A 218 15.54 -5.25 -26.40
C GLY A 218 16.75 -6.00 -25.84
N GLN A 219 16.66 -6.54 -24.62
CA GLN A 219 17.75 -7.26 -23.96
C GLN A 219 17.61 -8.78 -24.14
N ASN A 220 18.73 -9.49 -24.15
CA ASN A 220 18.73 -10.95 -24.18
C ASN A 220 18.47 -11.53 -22.79
N VAL A 221 17.22 -11.70 -22.45
CA VAL A 221 16.79 -12.22 -21.14
C VAL A 221 16.99 -13.74 -20.97
N GLU A 222 17.55 -14.43 -21.96
CA GLU A 222 17.96 -15.84 -21.79
C GLU A 222 19.30 -15.96 -21.04
N THR A 223 20.02 -14.86 -20.87
CA THR A 223 21.25 -14.79 -20.08
C THR A 223 21.04 -13.98 -18.82
N TRP A 224 21.74 -14.33 -17.75
CA TRP A 224 21.69 -13.60 -16.48
C TRP A 224 22.03 -12.12 -16.63
N ASP A 225 23.10 -11.79 -17.33
CA ASP A 225 23.50 -10.40 -17.56
C ASP A 225 22.46 -9.61 -18.36
N GLY A 226 21.90 -10.22 -19.41
CA GLY A 226 20.87 -9.59 -20.21
C GLY A 226 19.57 -9.40 -19.43
N TYR A 227 19.22 -10.33 -18.54
CA TYR A 227 18.09 -10.19 -17.65
C TYR A 227 18.28 -9.05 -16.64
N LEU A 228 19.47 -8.93 -16.01
CA LEU A 228 19.79 -7.79 -15.15
C LEU A 228 19.83 -6.46 -15.93
N ALA A 229 20.32 -6.46 -17.17
CA ALA A 229 20.28 -5.28 -18.04
C ALA A 229 18.84 -4.86 -18.38
N ALA A 230 17.95 -5.82 -18.57
CA ALA A 230 16.53 -5.56 -18.78
C ALA A 230 15.88 -4.84 -17.58
N HIS A 231 16.20 -5.27 -16.34
CA HIS A 231 15.75 -4.58 -15.14
C HIS A 231 16.27 -3.14 -15.07
N ARG A 232 17.55 -2.91 -15.32
CA ARG A 232 18.13 -1.54 -15.35
C ARG A 232 17.42 -0.65 -16.37
N SER A 233 17.18 -1.17 -17.56
CA SER A 233 16.46 -0.44 -18.62
C SER A 233 15.03 -0.06 -18.20
N ARG A 234 14.31 -0.98 -17.53
CA ARG A 234 12.94 -0.69 -17.07
C ARG A 234 12.92 0.27 -15.90
N ARG A 235 13.85 0.15 -14.95
CA ARG A 235 13.98 1.08 -13.83
C ARG A 235 14.26 2.50 -14.34
N GLU A 236 15.13 2.66 -15.35
CA GLU A 236 15.37 3.95 -16.01
C GLU A 236 14.09 4.51 -16.66
N PHE A 237 13.35 3.66 -17.37
CA PHE A 237 12.06 4.04 -17.96
C PHE A 237 11.05 4.51 -16.90
N PHE A 238 10.91 3.78 -15.80
CA PHE A 238 10.02 4.17 -14.71
C PHE A 238 10.46 5.47 -14.05
N LYS A 239 11.76 5.66 -13.81
CA LYS A 239 12.32 6.92 -13.29
C LYS A 239 12.03 8.10 -14.22
N PHE A 240 12.17 7.92 -15.53
CA PHE A 240 11.82 8.95 -16.51
C PHE A 240 10.34 9.37 -16.41
N HIS A 241 9.47 8.45 -15.99
CA HIS A 241 8.05 8.69 -15.75
C HIS A 241 7.71 9.06 -14.29
N GLY A 242 8.71 9.34 -13.46
CA GLY A 242 8.54 9.90 -12.13
C GLY A 242 8.65 8.91 -10.97
N ALA A 243 9.01 7.64 -11.22
CA ALA A 243 9.21 6.69 -10.14
C ALA A 243 10.33 7.13 -9.19
N THR A 244 10.04 7.07 -7.90
CA THR A 244 10.99 7.32 -6.81
C THR A 244 11.32 6.04 -6.03
N ALA A 245 10.55 4.96 -6.24
CA ALA A 245 10.69 3.71 -5.52
C ALA A 245 10.49 2.49 -6.42
N SER A 246 11.01 1.35 -5.93
CA SER A 246 10.60 0.01 -6.35
C SER A 246 9.85 -0.68 -5.21
N ASP A 247 9.00 -1.64 -5.55
CA ASP A 247 8.18 -2.40 -4.61
C ASP A 247 8.27 -3.90 -4.87
N HIS A 248 8.39 -4.71 -3.80
CA HIS A 248 8.64 -6.15 -3.88
C HIS A 248 7.70 -6.90 -2.94
N GLY A 249 6.69 -7.56 -3.51
CA GLY A 249 5.66 -8.30 -2.78
C GLY A 249 5.95 -9.79 -2.60
N HIS A 250 7.13 -10.13 -2.10
CA HIS A 250 7.58 -11.53 -1.98
C HIS A 250 6.88 -12.29 -0.85
N PRO A 251 6.66 -13.61 -0.97
CA PRO A 251 6.01 -14.41 0.06
C PRO A 251 6.82 -14.53 1.36
N SER A 252 8.14 -14.34 1.30
CA SER A 252 9.04 -14.30 2.46
C SER A 252 10.03 -13.14 2.33
N ALA A 253 10.73 -12.81 3.43
CA ALA A 253 11.83 -11.85 3.43
C ALA A 253 13.18 -12.49 3.05
N ALA A 254 13.20 -13.74 2.60
CA ALA A 254 14.42 -14.46 2.27
C ALA A 254 15.24 -13.73 1.20
N THR A 255 16.53 -13.57 1.49
CA THR A 255 17.51 -13.00 0.55
C THR A 255 18.65 -13.99 0.31
N SER A 256 19.38 -13.81 -0.79
CA SER A 256 20.51 -14.62 -1.17
C SER A 256 21.65 -13.75 -1.69
N ASN A 257 22.87 -14.21 -1.54
CA ASN A 257 24.05 -13.56 -2.12
C ASN A 257 24.89 -14.61 -2.84
N LEU A 258 24.41 -15.03 -4.00
CA LEU A 258 25.04 -16.02 -4.86
C LEU A 258 26.23 -15.39 -5.60
N THR A 259 27.25 -16.19 -5.87
CA THR A 259 28.26 -15.83 -6.88
C THR A 259 27.59 -15.72 -8.26
N ARG A 260 28.20 -14.99 -9.18
CA ARG A 260 27.69 -14.85 -10.54
C ARG A 260 27.42 -16.22 -11.22
N SER A 261 28.37 -17.15 -11.08
CA SER A 261 28.21 -18.50 -11.68
C SER A 261 27.02 -19.28 -11.08
N GLU A 262 26.83 -19.21 -9.76
CA GLU A 262 25.69 -19.83 -9.10
C GLU A 262 24.36 -19.21 -9.55
N ALA A 263 24.32 -17.89 -9.69
CA ALA A 263 23.14 -17.16 -10.17
C ALA A 263 22.80 -17.52 -11.62
N GLU A 264 23.82 -17.61 -12.51
CA GLU A 264 23.64 -18.05 -13.91
C GLU A 264 23.07 -19.48 -14.00
N VAL A 265 23.59 -20.40 -13.19
CA VAL A 265 23.10 -21.80 -13.13
C VAL A 265 21.66 -21.85 -12.60
N LEU A 266 21.37 -21.10 -11.53
CA LEU A 266 20.02 -21.03 -10.96
C LEU A 266 19.04 -20.44 -11.98
N TYR A 267 19.38 -19.33 -12.60
CA TYR A 267 18.55 -18.65 -13.59
C TYR A 267 18.23 -19.56 -14.80
N THR A 268 19.24 -20.29 -15.31
CA THR A 268 19.02 -21.28 -16.38
C THR A 268 18.00 -22.33 -15.97
N ARG A 269 18.06 -22.82 -14.75
CA ARG A 269 17.10 -23.82 -14.21
C ARG A 269 15.71 -23.23 -14.05
N ILE A 270 15.60 -21.96 -13.61
CA ILE A 270 14.33 -21.24 -13.51
C ILE A 270 13.68 -21.12 -14.90
N LEU A 271 14.46 -20.73 -15.92
CA LEU A 271 13.95 -20.58 -17.28
C LEU A 271 13.51 -21.89 -17.94
N SER A 272 14.16 -23.01 -17.59
CA SER A 272 13.76 -24.33 -18.10
C SER A 272 12.49 -24.89 -17.46
N GLY A 273 12.01 -24.28 -16.36
CA GLY A 273 10.89 -24.79 -15.57
C GLY A 273 11.23 -26.02 -14.72
N GLU A 274 12.50 -26.41 -14.64
CA GLU A 274 12.98 -27.56 -13.86
C GLU A 274 13.41 -27.21 -12.43
N HIS A 275 12.91 -26.08 -11.91
CA HIS A 275 13.24 -25.58 -10.58
C HIS A 275 12.38 -26.20 -9.47
N THR A 276 12.96 -26.32 -8.28
CA THR A 276 12.26 -26.68 -7.05
C THR A 276 11.69 -25.42 -6.36
N ALA A 277 10.79 -25.59 -5.38
CA ALA A 277 10.32 -24.50 -4.53
C ALA A 277 11.47 -23.75 -3.81
N ARG A 278 12.55 -24.50 -3.44
CA ARG A 278 13.76 -23.89 -2.85
C ARG A 278 14.53 -23.06 -3.88
N ASP A 279 14.63 -23.52 -5.12
CA ASP A 279 15.26 -22.73 -6.20
C ASP A 279 14.48 -21.44 -6.44
N ALA A 280 13.15 -21.50 -6.47
CA ALA A 280 12.28 -20.33 -6.62
C ALA A 280 12.49 -19.31 -5.49
N GLU A 281 12.52 -19.77 -4.24
CA GLU A 281 12.79 -18.89 -3.09
C GLU A 281 14.21 -18.30 -3.13
N THR A 282 15.22 -19.11 -3.47
CA THR A 282 16.60 -18.64 -3.62
C THR A 282 16.73 -17.59 -4.73
N PHE A 283 16.02 -17.80 -5.84
CA PHE A 283 16.00 -16.85 -6.95
C PHE A 283 15.35 -15.51 -6.57
N ARG A 284 14.16 -15.55 -5.95
CA ARG A 284 13.52 -14.34 -5.39
C ARG A 284 14.46 -13.59 -4.45
N GLY A 285 15.12 -14.33 -3.56
CA GLY A 285 16.08 -13.77 -2.62
C GLY A 285 17.32 -13.16 -3.28
N GLN A 286 17.83 -13.78 -4.34
CA GLN A 286 18.93 -13.20 -5.13
C GLN A 286 18.48 -11.93 -5.83
N MET A 287 17.25 -11.91 -6.35
CA MET A 287 16.72 -10.72 -7.03
C MET A 287 16.52 -9.55 -6.05
N LEU A 288 16.13 -9.77 -4.79
CA LEU A 288 16.11 -8.70 -3.78
C LEU A 288 17.49 -8.09 -3.59
N THR A 289 18.55 -8.90 -3.55
CA THR A 289 19.93 -8.42 -3.43
C THR A 289 20.37 -7.65 -4.68
N GLU A 290 20.03 -8.13 -5.89
CA GLU A 290 20.34 -7.41 -7.14
C GLU A 290 19.55 -6.09 -7.25
N MET A 291 18.28 -6.07 -6.82
CA MET A 291 17.48 -4.83 -6.78
C MET A 291 18.05 -3.80 -5.80
N ALA A 292 18.57 -4.24 -4.64
CA ALA A 292 19.24 -3.34 -3.70
C ALA A 292 20.53 -2.76 -4.28
N LYS A 293 21.33 -3.56 -5.02
CA LYS A 293 22.50 -3.06 -5.76
C LYS A 293 22.10 -2.06 -6.85
N MET A 294 21.02 -2.33 -7.60
CA MET A 294 20.49 -1.38 -8.59
C MET A 294 19.98 -0.10 -7.93
N SER A 295 19.41 -0.17 -6.73
CA SER A 295 18.99 1.01 -5.98
C SER A 295 20.17 1.88 -5.55
N LEU A 296 21.35 1.31 -5.29
CA LEU A 296 22.59 2.08 -5.12
C LEU A 296 23.04 2.75 -6.42
N GLU A 297 22.82 2.11 -7.58
CA GLU A 297 23.19 2.66 -8.89
C GLU A 297 22.27 3.82 -9.31
N ASP A 298 20.96 3.69 -9.08
CA ASP A 298 19.95 4.59 -9.66
C ASP A 298 19.20 5.46 -8.64
N GLY A 299 19.35 5.19 -7.33
CA GLY A 299 18.75 5.98 -6.24
C GLY A 299 17.27 5.70 -5.98
N LEU A 300 16.65 4.67 -6.59
CA LEU A 300 15.28 4.29 -6.24
C LEU A 300 15.23 3.72 -4.82
N ILE A 301 14.30 4.19 -4.02
CA ILE A 301 13.99 3.63 -2.70
C ILE A 301 13.43 2.22 -2.90
N MET A 302 13.92 1.24 -2.14
CA MET A 302 13.46 -0.13 -2.24
C MET A 302 12.43 -0.42 -1.14
N GLN A 303 11.21 -0.80 -1.51
CA GLN A 303 10.16 -1.21 -0.58
C GLN A 303 10.03 -2.74 -0.60
N ILE A 304 9.98 -3.37 0.57
CA ILE A 304 9.83 -4.83 0.71
C ILE A 304 8.57 -5.12 1.51
N HIS A 305 7.54 -5.65 0.83
CA HIS A 305 6.27 -6.11 1.38
C HIS A 305 6.26 -7.63 1.48
N ALA A 306 6.94 -8.17 2.50
CA ALA A 306 7.09 -9.61 2.68
C ALA A 306 6.06 -10.21 3.65
N GLY A 307 5.83 -11.52 3.55
CA GLY A 307 5.09 -12.29 4.55
C GLY A 307 3.58 -12.39 4.33
N SER A 308 3.10 -12.08 3.14
CA SER A 308 1.70 -12.32 2.76
C SER A 308 1.54 -13.70 2.10
N ARG A 309 0.66 -14.54 2.66
CA ARG A 309 0.16 -15.73 1.97
C ARG A 309 -0.94 -15.33 1.01
N ARG A 310 -0.53 -15.03 -0.22
CA ARG A 310 -1.43 -14.56 -1.25
C ARG A 310 -2.41 -15.64 -1.68
N ASN A 311 -3.63 -15.19 -2.04
CA ASN A 311 -4.69 -16.05 -2.58
C ASN A 311 -4.99 -17.25 -1.68
N HIS A 312 -5.06 -17.06 -0.36
CA HIS A 312 -5.21 -18.13 0.63
C HIS A 312 -6.46 -18.99 0.42
N SER A 313 -7.56 -18.43 -0.09
CA SER A 313 -8.75 -19.18 -0.49
C SER A 313 -8.61 -19.65 -1.93
N VAL A 314 -8.34 -20.94 -2.14
CA VAL A 314 -8.29 -21.56 -3.47
C VAL A 314 -9.59 -21.35 -4.24
N GLN A 315 -10.75 -21.46 -3.55
CA GLN A 315 -12.06 -21.27 -4.16
C GLN A 315 -12.24 -19.85 -4.73
N ILE A 316 -11.88 -18.83 -3.97
CA ILE A 316 -11.99 -17.44 -4.40
C ILE A 316 -10.99 -17.16 -5.53
N PHE A 317 -9.75 -17.62 -5.38
CA PHE A 317 -8.73 -17.46 -6.40
C PHE A 317 -9.15 -18.09 -7.75
N THR A 318 -9.63 -19.33 -7.73
CA THR A 318 -10.07 -20.00 -8.96
C THR A 318 -11.27 -19.31 -9.62
N GLN A 319 -12.17 -18.70 -8.84
CA GLN A 319 -13.38 -18.10 -9.38
C GLN A 319 -13.21 -16.63 -9.76
N PHE A 320 -12.42 -15.87 -9.02
CA PHE A 320 -12.36 -14.40 -9.10
C PHE A 320 -10.95 -13.85 -9.31
N GLY A 321 -9.91 -14.68 -9.29
CA GLY A 321 -8.52 -14.28 -9.48
C GLY A 321 -7.85 -13.66 -8.27
N ARG A 322 -6.77 -12.96 -8.54
CA ARG A 322 -5.90 -12.32 -7.54
C ARG A 322 -6.55 -11.11 -6.88
N ASP A 323 -5.96 -10.68 -5.76
CA ASP A 323 -6.26 -9.42 -5.08
C ASP A 323 -7.72 -9.25 -4.64
N LYS A 324 -8.33 -10.34 -4.19
CA LYS A 324 -9.72 -10.35 -3.72
C LYS A 324 -9.86 -10.33 -2.19
N GLY A 325 -8.86 -9.75 -1.49
CA GLY A 325 -8.89 -9.62 -0.04
C GLY A 325 -8.64 -10.89 0.76
N PHE A 326 -8.18 -11.95 0.09
CA PHE A 326 -7.86 -13.25 0.69
C PHE A 326 -6.37 -13.51 0.79
N ASP A 327 -5.58 -12.46 0.90
CA ASP A 327 -4.18 -12.54 1.28
C ASP A 327 -4.10 -12.48 2.80
N ILE A 328 -3.47 -13.48 3.42
CA ILE A 328 -3.47 -13.65 4.88
C ILE A 328 -2.04 -13.51 5.42
N PRO A 329 -1.84 -12.81 6.55
CA PRO A 329 -0.53 -12.71 7.20
C PRO A 329 0.08 -14.06 7.53
N GLY A 330 1.39 -14.19 7.30
CA GLY A 330 2.20 -15.33 7.73
C GLY A 330 3.33 -14.88 8.66
N SER A 331 3.86 -15.79 9.46
CA SER A 331 5.07 -15.52 10.25
C SER A 331 6.25 -15.23 9.33
N THR A 332 7.04 -14.22 9.64
CA THR A 332 8.18 -13.78 8.83
C THR A 332 9.42 -13.64 9.72
N ASP A 333 10.51 -14.32 9.36
CA ASP A 333 11.84 -14.14 9.97
C ASP A 333 12.61 -13.09 9.15
N TYR A 334 12.95 -11.97 9.77
CA TYR A 334 13.73 -10.90 9.13
C TYR A 334 15.22 -11.00 9.47
N VAL A 335 15.58 -11.43 10.65
CA VAL A 335 16.98 -11.44 11.11
C VAL A 335 17.81 -12.40 10.27
N THR A 336 17.34 -13.64 10.10
CA THR A 336 18.04 -14.65 9.29
C THR A 336 17.89 -14.37 7.81
N ALA A 337 16.66 -14.01 7.40
CA ALA A 337 16.29 -13.87 6.01
C ALA A 337 16.99 -12.70 5.30
N LEU A 338 17.11 -11.55 5.96
CA LEU A 338 17.78 -10.37 5.38
C LEU A 338 19.31 -10.42 5.49
N LYS A 339 19.90 -11.34 6.29
CA LYS A 339 21.34 -11.38 6.56
C LYS A 339 22.20 -11.40 5.29
N PRO A 340 21.90 -12.23 4.25
CA PRO A 340 22.69 -12.23 3.02
C PRO A 340 22.71 -10.89 2.28
N LEU A 341 21.59 -10.18 2.24
CA LEU A 341 21.47 -8.86 1.63
C LEU A 341 22.20 -7.80 2.46
N LEU A 342 21.99 -7.82 3.79
CA LEU A 342 22.60 -6.84 4.70
C LEU A 342 24.11 -6.94 4.77
N ASP A 343 24.67 -8.14 4.59
CA ASP A 343 26.14 -8.32 4.49
C ASP A 343 26.74 -7.64 3.26
N VAL A 344 25.94 -7.43 2.22
CA VAL A 344 26.39 -6.79 0.98
C VAL A 344 26.18 -5.28 1.00
N VAL A 345 24.98 -4.83 1.40
CA VAL A 345 24.56 -3.43 1.22
C VAL A 345 24.03 -2.77 2.50
N GLY A 346 23.94 -3.50 3.61
CA GLY A 346 23.30 -2.99 4.83
C GLY A 346 23.98 -1.75 5.44
N MET A 347 25.28 -1.57 5.20
CA MET A 347 26.08 -0.44 5.71
C MET A 347 26.19 0.73 4.74
N GLU A 348 25.46 0.70 3.62
CA GLU A 348 25.46 1.76 2.61
C GLU A 348 24.52 2.89 2.99
N PRO A 349 25.01 4.07 3.40
CA PRO A 349 24.16 5.16 3.90
C PRO A 349 23.33 5.85 2.80
N ASN A 350 23.68 5.64 1.54
CA ASN A 350 22.96 6.18 0.38
C ASN A 350 21.87 5.23 -0.13
N LEU A 351 21.73 4.05 0.46
CA LEU A 351 20.65 3.11 0.15
C LEU A 351 19.52 3.30 1.16
N THR A 352 18.29 3.27 0.67
CA THR A 352 17.10 3.20 1.54
C THR A 352 16.28 1.97 1.18
N ILE A 353 16.18 1.05 2.12
CA ILE A 353 15.30 -0.13 2.06
C ILE A 353 14.24 0.03 3.14
N ILE A 354 12.98 0.09 2.74
CA ILE A 354 11.84 0.19 3.66
C ILE A 354 11.25 -1.20 3.84
N LEU A 355 11.21 -1.65 5.09
CA LEU A 355 10.65 -2.96 5.46
C LEU A 355 9.21 -2.78 5.94
N PHE A 356 8.28 -3.46 5.27
CA PHE A 356 6.90 -3.61 5.70
C PHE A 356 6.69 -5.04 6.23
N THR A 357 5.82 -5.21 7.21
CA THR A 357 5.47 -6.53 7.73
C THR A 357 3.99 -6.64 8.05
N LEU A 358 3.44 -7.84 7.84
CA LEU A 358 2.14 -8.26 8.36
C LEU A 358 2.26 -9.04 9.68
N ASP A 359 3.47 -9.28 10.16
CA ASP A 359 3.74 -9.95 11.43
C ASP A 359 4.13 -8.93 12.50
N GLU A 360 3.17 -8.44 13.29
CA GLU A 360 3.42 -7.48 14.37
C GLU A 360 4.34 -8.05 15.45
N THR A 361 4.49 -9.38 15.56
CA THR A 361 5.32 -10.02 16.61
C THR A 361 6.81 -9.78 16.41
N VAL A 362 7.23 -9.35 15.21
CA VAL A 362 8.64 -9.09 14.88
C VAL A 362 9.06 -7.63 15.08
N TYR A 363 8.13 -6.72 15.38
CA TYR A 363 8.43 -5.29 15.52
C TYR A 363 9.58 -5.04 16.50
N ALA A 364 9.40 -5.36 17.78
CA ALA A 364 10.40 -5.10 18.81
C ALA A 364 11.57 -6.09 18.78
N ARG A 365 11.33 -7.35 18.35
CA ARG A 365 12.34 -8.40 18.38
C ARG A 365 13.32 -8.35 17.21
N GLU A 366 12.87 -7.96 16.04
CA GLU A 366 13.64 -8.13 14.80
C GLU A 366 13.83 -6.82 14.03
N ILE A 367 12.73 -6.25 13.48
CA ILE A 367 12.90 -5.18 12.50
C ILE A 367 13.31 -3.83 13.12
N ALA A 368 12.86 -3.51 14.34
CA ALA A 368 13.31 -2.29 15.01
C ALA A 368 14.79 -2.33 15.38
N PRO A 369 15.35 -3.42 15.98
CA PRO A 369 16.78 -3.59 16.16
C PRO A 369 17.57 -3.54 14.84
N LEU A 370 17.07 -4.15 13.77
CA LEU A 370 17.74 -4.11 12.46
C LEU A 370 17.80 -2.67 11.92
N ALA A 371 16.67 -1.94 11.91
CA ALA A 371 16.66 -0.55 11.45
C ALA A 371 17.45 0.40 12.37
N GLY A 372 17.57 0.08 13.66
CA GLY A 372 18.42 0.81 14.60
C GLY A 372 19.91 0.54 14.44
N ALA A 373 20.29 -0.48 13.66
CA ALA A 373 21.68 -0.90 13.48
C ALA A 373 22.22 -0.67 12.06
N TYR A 374 21.38 -0.84 11.04
CA TYR A 374 21.80 -0.75 9.63
C TYR A 374 21.32 0.56 9.00
N PRO A 375 22.24 1.44 8.52
CA PRO A 375 21.87 2.73 7.92
C PRO A 375 20.98 2.60 6.68
N ALA A 376 21.08 1.50 5.94
CA ALA A 376 20.26 1.24 4.76
C ALA A 376 18.80 0.92 5.09
N LEU A 377 18.45 0.58 6.35
CA LEU A 377 17.11 0.13 6.69
C LEU A 377 16.25 1.23 7.31
N LYS A 378 14.99 1.26 6.89
CA LYS A 378 13.90 2.03 7.49
C LYS A 378 12.69 1.12 7.70
N LEU A 379 11.86 1.46 8.69
CA LEU A 379 10.60 0.77 8.93
C LEU A 379 9.46 1.48 8.21
N GLY A 380 8.73 0.73 7.41
CA GLY A 380 7.43 1.14 6.88
C GLY A 380 6.38 1.21 8.00
N PRO A 381 5.31 2.00 7.83
CA PRO A 381 4.19 1.99 8.77
C PRO A 381 3.48 0.64 8.78
N PRO A 382 2.59 0.40 9.75
CA PRO A 382 1.72 -0.77 9.73
C PRO A 382 0.99 -0.92 8.41
N TRP A 383 0.99 -2.14 7.89
CA TRP A 383 0.52 -2.44 6.54
C TRP A 383 -0.75 -3.29 6.59
N TRP A 384 -1.67 -3.14 5.61
CA TRP A 384 -2.89 -3.90 5.40
C TRP A 384 -3.74 -4.02 6.66
N PHE A 385 -3.77 -5.21 7.29
CA PHE A 385 -4.62 -5.49 8.47
C PHE A 385 -4.27 -4.67 9.71
N HIS A 386 -3.11 -4.04 9.72
CA HIS A 386 -2.55 -3.31 10.85
C HIS A 386 -2.44 -1.79 10.62
N ASP A 387 -2.90 -1.29 9.47
CA ASP A 387 -2.97 0.13 9.11
C ASP A 387 -4.13 0.86 9.84
N SER A 388 -4.32 0.53 11.09
CA SER A 388 -5.40 0.98 11.96
C SER A 388 -4.86 1.80 13.12
N TYR A 389 -5.74 2.53 13.82
CA TYR A 389 -5.36 3.25 15.04
C TYR A 389 -4.61 2.35 16.02
N GLU A 390 -5.15 1.19 16.35
CA GLU A 390 -4.53 0.27 17.29
C GLU A 390 -3.24 -0.35 16.75
N GLY A 391 -3.17 -0.62 15.44
CA GLY A 391 -1.96 -1.11 14.79
C GLY A 391 -0.85 -0.06 14.76
N ILE A 392 -1.16 1.20 14.43
CA ILE A 392 -0.20 2.31 14.47
C ILE A 392 0.31 2.54 15.89
N LYS A 393 -0.57 2.50 16.88
CA LYS A 393 -0.21 2.62 18.30
C LYS A 393 0.77 1.52 18.72
N ARG A 394 0.44 0.24 18.46
CA ARG A 394 1.35 -0.88 18.75
C ARG A 394 2.69 -0.75 18.02
N PHE A 395 2.66 -0.35 16.77
CA PHE A 395 3.89 -0.10 16.01
C PHE A 395 4.80 0.93 16.69
N ARG A 396 4.26 2.09 17.07
CA ARG A 396 5.03 3.13 17.77
C ARG A 396 5.57 2.65 19.12
N GLU A 397 4.74 1.96 19.90
CA GLU A 397 5.13 1.39 21.20
C GLU A 397 6.26 0.35 21.07
N MET A 398 6.24 -0.47 20.01
CA MET A 398 7.19 -1.56 19.82
C MET A 398 8.48 -1.15 19.10
N THR A 399 8.48 -0.05 18.36
CA THR A 399 9.62 0.31 17.50
C THR A 399 10.41 1.51 17.99
N THR A 400 9.75 2.49 18.63
CA THR A 400 10.37 3.78 18.95
C THR A 400 11.57 3.64 19.88
N GLU A 401 11.53 2.72 20.87
CA GLU A 401 12.62 2.57 21.85
C GLU A 401 13.94 2.08 21.23
N THR A 402 13.87 1.37 20.11
CA THR A 402 15.06 0.76 19.48
C THR A 402 15.41 1.42 18.16
N ALA A 403 14.43 1.71 17.31
CA ALA A 403 14.64 2.36 16.01
C ALA A 403 14.63 3.89 16.10
N GLY A 404 13.90 4.47 17.06
CA GLY A 404 13.60 5.90 17.08
C GLY A 404 12.63 6.29 15.95
N PHE A 405 12.26 7.58 15.88
CA PHE A 405 11.34 8.07 14.85
C PHE A 405 12.00 8.14 13.46
N TYR A 406 13.25 8.56 13.37
CA TYR A 406 13.96 8.83 12.11
C TYR A 406 14.47 7.57 11.38
N ASN A 407 14.34 6.39 11.97
CA ASN A 407 14.50 5.11 11.27
C ASN A 407 13.15 4.50 10.89
N THR A 408 12.09 5.26 10.97
CA THR A 408 10.78 4.95 10.37
C THR A 408 10.51 5.91 9.22
N VAL A 409 9.63 5.53 8.29
CA VAL A 409 9.08 6.44 7.30
C VAL A 409 7.69 6.89 7.77
N GLY A 410 7.16 7.98 7.23
CA GLY A 410 5.84 8.48 7.56
C GLY A 410 4.72 7.46 7.33
N PHE A 411 3.55 7.93 6.95
CA PHE A 411 2.40 7.05 6.70
C PHE A 411 2.22 6.75 5.21
N ASN A 412 1.88 5.51 4.89
CA ASN A 412 1.42 5.08 3.58
C ASN A 412 -0.05 4.70 3.70
N ASP A 413 -0.92 5.29 2.88
CA ASP A 413 -2.32 4.89 2.86
C ASP A 413 -2.55 3.54 2.17
N ASP A 414 -1.70 3.15 1.24
CA ASP A 414 -1.69 1.86 0.52
C ASP A 414 -3.10 1.41 0.12
N THR A 415 -3.84 2.29 -0.54
CA THR A 415 -5.26 2.07 -0.80
C THR A 415 -5.62 2.09 -2.28
N ARG A 416 -6.67 1.34 -2.63
CA ARG A 416 -7.41 1.44 -3.89
C ARG A 416 -8.62 2.36 -3.76
N ALA A 417 -9.06 2.63 -2.52
CA ALA A 417 -10.23 3.45 -2.22
C ALA A 417 -9.84 4.93 -2.12
N PHE A 418 -9.82 5.62 -3.24
CA PHE A 418 -9.36 7.01 -3.36
C PHE A 418 -9.98 7.95 -2.32
N CYS A 419 -11.29 7.89 -2.10
CA CYS A 419 -11.97 8.72 -1.12
C CYS A 419 -11.59 8.42 0.35
N SER A 420 -10.89 7.31 0.62
CA SER A 420 -10.42 6.98 1.97
C SER A 420 -9.06 7.59 2.33
N ILE A 421 -8.33 8.13 1.36
CA ILE A 421 -6.99 8.70 1.58
C ILE A 421 -7.00 9.76 2.69
N PRO A 422 -7.87 10.80 2.66
CA PRO A 422 -7.93 11.79 3.75
C PRO A 422 -8.20 11.17 5.11
N ALA A 423 -9.12 10.20 5.17
CA ALA A 423 -9.48 9.51 6.40
C ALA A 423 -8.31 8.75 7.02
N ARG A 424 -7.54 8.04 6.17
CA ARG A 424 -6.37 7.25 6.60
C ARG A 424 -5.27 8.15 7.14
N HIS A 425 -4.97 9.25 6.45
CA HIS A 425 -3.99 10.25 6.92
C HIS A 425 -4.45 10.96 8.19
N ASP A 426 -5.75 11.30 8.34
CA ASP A 426 -6.29 11.85 9.58
C ASP A 426 -6.09 10.89 10.77
N VAL A 427 -6.38 9.60 10.57
CA VAL A 427 -6.17 8.57 11.62
C VAL A 427 -4.70 8.46 11.99
N SER A 428 -3.78 8.46 11.01
CA SER A 428 -2.34 8.40 11.27
C SER A 428 -1.86 9.61 12.06
N ARG A 429 -2.19 10.83 11.63
CA ARG A 429 -1.82 12.08 12.30
C ARG A 429 -2.34 12.14 13.73
N ARG A 430 -3.59 11.69 13.98
CA ARG A 430 -4.16 11.58 15.33
C ARG A 430 -3.43 10.55 16.19
N SER A 431 -3.11 9.40 15.61
CA SER A 431 -2.41 8.30 16.32
C SER A 431 -1.02 8.73 16.77
N ASP A 432 -0.26 9.36 15.87
CA ASP A 432 1.08 9.85 16.18
C ASP A 432 1.03 11.00 17.20
N SER A 433 0.10 11.94 17.07
CA SER A 433 -0.11 13.02 18.05
C SER A 433 -0.49 12.47 19.43
N ALA A 434 -1.34 11.45 19.50
CA ALA A 434 -1.69 10.78 20.75
C ALA A 434 -0.48 10.08 21.37
N TYR A 435 0.34 9.41 20.56
CA TYR A 435 1.54 8.73 21.05
C TYR A 435 2.59 9.74 21.56
N LEU A 436 2.88 10.79 20.79
CA LEU A 436 3.81 11.84 21.18
C LEU A 436 3.37 12.54 22.47
N SER A 437 2.07 12.81 22.63
CA SER A 437 1.53 13.38 23.87
C SER A 437 1.77 12.47 25.08
N THR A 438 1.75 11.15 24.88
CA THR A 438 2.10 10.18 25.94
C THR A 438 3.56 10.31 26.35
N LEU A 439 4.47 10.41 25.38
CA LEU A 439 5.91 10.57 25.66
C LEU A 439 6.20 11.85 26.43
N VAL A 440 5.55 12.95 26.09
CA VAL A 440 5.72 14.24 26.78
C VAL A 440 5.15 14.17 28.19
N THR A 441 3.90 13.71 28.34
CA THR A 441 3.21 13.70 29.67
C THR A 441 3.83 12.72 30.65
N THR A 442 4.54 11.69 30.14
CA THR A 442 5.31 10.74 30.97
C THR A 442 6.79 11.16 31.18
N GLY A 443 7.20 12.32 30.65
CA GLY A 443 8.57 12.85 30.83
C GLY A 443 9.64 12.15 29.99
N ARG A 444 9.24 11.44 28.94
CA ARG A 444 10.16 10.73 28.02
C ARG A 444 10.62 11.59 26.84
N MET A 445 9.94 12.71 26.58
CA MET A 445 10.24 13.63 25.48
C MET A 445 9.90 15.06 25.91
N ARG A 446 10.62 16.05 25.41
CA ARG A 446 10.28 17.46 25.59
C ARG A 446 9.12 17.82 24.64
N GLU A 447 8.28 18.76 25.07
CA GLU A 447 7.13 19.20 24.27
C GLU A 447 7.57 19.79 22.92
N THR A 448 8.65 20.61 22.90
CA THR A 448 9.22 21.16 21.68
C THR A 448 9.62 20.10 20.68
N ASP A 449 10.29 19.03 21.16
CA ASP A 449 10.73 17.92 20.32
C ASP A 449 9.53 17.15 19.73
N ALA A 450 8.42 17.05 20.49
CA ALA A 450 7.22 16.39 20.01
C ALA A 450 6.58 17.13 18.82
N PHE A 451 6.59 18.48 18.84
CA PHE A 451 6.11 19.26 17.69
C PHE A 451 7.01 19.11 16.46
N GLU A 452 8.35 19.11 16.64
CA GLU A 452 9.29 18.85 15.54
C GLU A 452 9.06 17.46 14.94
N VAL A 453 9.01 16.44 15.77
CA VAL A 453 8.77 15.05 15.29
C VAL A 453 7.41 14.91 14.61
N ALA A 454 6.35 15.58 15.13
CA ALA A 454 5.03 15.51 14.49
C ALA A 454 5.03 16.06 13.07
N GLN A 455 5.86 17.07 12.79
CA GLN A 455 6.00 17.66 11.44
C GLN A 455 6.89 16.83 10.52
N ASP A 456 7.85 16.07 11.08
CA ASP A 456 8.79 15.25 10.32
C ASP A 456 8.18 13.89 9.91
N LEU A 457 7.13 13.42 10.61
CA LEU A 457 6.42 12.16 10.34
C LEU A 457 5.32 12.33 9.28
#